data_7cea12a6c8ab3b4cd05c9031c207633a
#
_entry.id   7cea12a6c8ab3b4cd05c9031c207633a
#
_cell.length_a   1.000
_cell.length_b   1.000
_cell.length_c   1.000
_cell.angle_alpha   90.00
_cell.angle_beta   90.00
_cell.angle_gamma   90.00
#
_symmetry.space_group_name_H-M   'P 1'
#
loop_
_entity.id
_entity.type
_entity.pdbx_description
1 polymer ?
#
loop_
_entity_poly.entity_id
_entity_poly.type
_entity_poly.pdbx_seq_one_letter_code
_entity_poly.pdbx_strand_id
1 'polypeptide(L)'
;MSSKPVFSVAPSAARLTRSLRDIGYDLPAAVADLVDNSIAAEADHVVIRFAGEGAPRVIIADNGHGMSPNLVHEALRFGSRREYKRGELGRYGLGLKTASLSQARRLTLISKTPDTLLPTIRQLSLDSVEHHD
;
A
#
# COMPACT_ATOMS: atom_id res chain seq x y z
N MET A 1 18.51 38.38 4.83
CA MET A 1 18.74 36.93 4.54
C MET A 1 17.51 36.40 3.79
N SER A 2 17.66 36.16 2.50
CA SER A 2 16.57 35.51 1.75
C SER A 2 16.58 34.01 2.06
N SER A 3 15.54 33.55 2.72
CA SER A 3 15.31 32.11 2.84
C SER A 3 15.03 31.54 1.45
N LYS A 4 15.88 30.63 1.00
CA LYS A 4 15.61 29.88 -0.23
C LYS A 4 14.30 29.08 -0.04
N PRO A 5 13.37 29.15 -0.98
CA PRO A 5 12.15 28.35 -0.86
C PRO A 5 12.53 26.87 -0.83
N VAL A 6 12.15 26.20 0.24
CA VAL A 6 12.30 24.75 0.34
C VAL A 6 11.12 24.13 -0.39
N PHE A 7 11.36 23.59 -1.56
CA PHE A 7 10.36 22.82 -2.28
C PHE A 7 10.34 21.40 -1.74
N SER A 8 9.24 21.01 -1.12
CA SER A 8 8.99 19.61 -0.79
C SER A 8 8.50 18.90 -2.04
N VAL A 9 9.36 18.09 -2.63
CA VAL A 9 8.98 17.24 -3.76
C VAL A 9 8.52 15.90 -3.18
N ALA A 10 7.21 15.67 -3.16
CA ALA A 10 6.68 14.35 -2.85
C ALA A 10 7.11 13.37 -3.96
N PRO A 11 7.61 12.16 -3.61
CA PRO A 11 7.95 11.17 -4.61
C PRO A 11 6.71 10.79 -5.41
N SER A 12 6.81 10.82 -6.73
CA SER A 12 5.75 10.33 -7.60
C SER A 12 5.61 8.82 -7.41
N ALA A 13 4.37 8.36 -7.28
CA ALA A 13 4.05 6.94 -7.17
C ALA A 13 4.59 6.15 -8.37
N ALA A 14 4.46 6.71 -9.57
CA ALA A 14 4.93 6.09 -10.80
C ALA A 14 6.46 5.93 -10.81
N ARG A 15 7.19 6.95 -10.36
CA ARG A 15 8.66 6.90 -10.27
C ARG A 15 9.13 5.88 -9.25
N LEU A 16 8.53 5.85 -8.08
CA LEU A 16 8.87 4.90 -7.03
C LEU A 16 8.64 3.47 -7.50
N THR A 17 7.48 3.20 -8.10
CA THR A 17 7.13 1.90 -8.65
C THR A 17 8.13 1.44 -9.72
N ARG A 18 8.49 2.34 -10.63
CA ARG A 18 9.47 2.04 -11.68
C ARG A 18 10.85 1.76 -11.09
N SER A 19 11.30 2.56 -10.13
CA SER A 19 12.58 2.36 -9.46
C SER A 19 12.67 1.00 -8.77
N LEU A 20 11.58 0.55 -8.13
CA LEU A 20 11.53 -0.76 -7.49
C LEU A 20 11.64 -1.91 -8.49
N ARG A 21 10.97 -1.80 -9.63
CA ARG A 21 11.10 -2.78 -10.72
C ARG A 21 12.53 -2.84 -11.25
N ASP A 22 13.18 -1.69 -11.40
CA ASP A 22 14.53 -1.58 -11.91
C ASP A 22 15.57 -2.22 -10.97
N ILE A 23 15.35 -2.21 -9.65
CA ILE A 23 16.23 -2.87 -8.68
C ILE A 23 15.91 -4.34 -8.42
N GLY A 24 14.94 -4.91 -9.15
CA GLY A 24 14.60 -6.33 -9.05
C GLY A 24 13.66 -6.69 -7.91
N TYR A 25 12.85 -5.74 -7.44
CA TYR A 25 11.80 -5.99 -6.48
C TYR A 25 10.68 -6.80 -7.16
N ASP A 26 10.66 -8.09 -6.91
CA ASP A 26 9.81 -9.06 -7.62
C ASP A 26 8.52 -9.41 -6.86
N LEU A 27 7.67 -10.24 -7.48
CA LEU A 27 6.40 -10.66 -6.89
C LEU A 27 6.58 -11.40 -5.55
N PRO A 28 7.52 -12.34 -5.37
CA PRO A 28 7.73 -12.95 -4.06
C PRO A 28 8.09 -11.94 -2.96
N ALA A 29 8.93 -10.95 -3.25
CA ALA A 29 9.28 -9.90 -2.31
C ALA A 29 8.06 -9.04 -1.95
N ALA A 30 7.26 -8.67 -2.94
CA ALA A 30 6.03 -7.91 -2.74
C ALA A 30 5.03 -8.67 -1.86
N VAL A 31 4.81 -9.95 -2.14
CA VAL A 31 3.92 -10.81 -1.34
C VAL A 31 4.44 -10.93 0.09
N ALA A 32 5.75 -11.12 0.28
CA ALA A 32 6.34 -11.20 1.62
C ALA A 32 6.08 -9.92 2.44
N ASP A 33 6.22 -8.75 1.83
CA ASP A 33 5.94 -7.47 2.50
C ASP A 33 4.46 -7.35 2.91
N LEU A 34 3.55 -7.82 2.05
CA LEU A 34 2.13 -7.80 2.37
C LEU A 34 1.76 -8.80 3.47
N VAL A 35 2.40 -9.95 3.51
CA VAL A 35 2.25 -10.93 4.60
C VAL A 35 2.79 -10.38 5.91
N ASP A 36 3.89 -9.63 5.88
CA ASP A 36 4.42 -8.95 7.07
C ASP A 36 3.40 -7.96 7.66
N ASN A 37 2.62 -7.28 6.82
CA ASN A 37 1.52 -6.43 7.29
C ASN A 37 0.44 -7.24 8.01
N SER A 38 0.10 -8.41 7.51
CA SER A 38 -0.86 -9.31 8.15
C SER A 38 -0.34 -9.80 9.51
N ILE A 39 0.94 -10.12 9.60
CA ILE A 39 1.60 -10.50 10.86
C ILE A 39 1.58 -9.33 11.86
N ALA A 40 1.88 -8.13 11.40
CA ALA A 40 1.82 -6.92 12.23
C ALA A 40 0.40 -6.61 12.73
N ALA A 41 -0.62 -7.03 11.99
CA ALA A 41 -2.02 -6.93 12.38
C ALA A 41 -2.48 -8.07 13.30
N GLU A 42 -1.54 -8.89 13.78
CA GLU A 42 -1.79 -10.03 14.68
C GLU A 42 -2.70 -11.10 14.06
N ALA A 43 -2.62 -11.27 12.76
CA ALA A 43 -3.35 -12.34 12.07
C ALA A 43 -2.76 -13.70 12.42
N ASP A 44 -3.60 -14.68 12.64
CA ASP A 44 -3.21 -16.07 12.77
C ASP A 44 -3.53 -16.91 11.52
N HIS A 45 -4.28 -16.33 10.60
CA HIS A 45 -4.57 -16.92 9.29
C HIS A 45 -4.35 -15.91 8.19
N VAL A 46 -3.59 -16.30 7.17
CA VAL A 46 -3.36 -15.52 5.95
C VAL A 46 -3.65 -16.42 4.76
N VAL A 47 -4.51 -15.98 3.87
CA VAL A 47 -4.83 -16.68 2.62
C VAL A 47 -4.25 -15.89 1.47
N ILE A 48 -3.48 -16.57 0.63
CA ILE A 48 -2.94 -15.99 -0.61
C ILE A 48 -3.58 -16.75 -1.77
N ARG A 49 -4.23 -16.02 -2.66
CA ARG A 49 -4.91 -16.60 -3.81
C ARG A 49 -4.44 -15.91 -5.09
N PHE A 50 -4.09 -16.71 -6.08
CA PHE A 50 -3.76 -16.25 -7.42
C PHE A 50 -4.91 -16.61 -8.35
N ALA A 51 -5.46 -15.60 -9.06
CA ALA A 51 -6.50 -15.77 -10.05
C ALA A 51 -5.93 -15.32 -11.41
N GLY A 52 -5.92 -16.20 -12.40
CA GLY A 52 -5.11 -16.01 -13.59
C GLY A 52 -5.84 -15.92 -14.92
N GLU A 53 -7.13 -16.25 -15.00
CA GLU A 53 -7.86 -16.15 -16.27
C GLU A 53 -8.42 -14.74 -16.46
N GLY A 54 -8.14 -14.15 -17.63
CA GLY A 54 -8.57 -12.80 -17.98
C GLY A 54 -7.66 -11.72 -17.43
N ALA A 55 -8.01 -11.09 -16.31
CA ALA A 55 -7.18 -10.11 -15.62
C ALA A 55 -6.49 -10.78 -14.41
N PRO A 56 -5.17 -11.05 -14.49
CA PRO A 56 -4.45 -11.67 -13.37
C PRO A 56 -4.52 -10.81 -12.12
N ARG A 57 -4.77 -11.45 -10.97
CA ARG A 57 -4.83 -10.75 -9.69
C ARG A 57 -4.28 -11.63 -8.56
N VAL A 58 -3.76 -10.97 -7.54
CA VAL A 58 -3.36 -11.60 -6.28
C VAL A 58 -4.25 -11.07 -5.17
N ILE A 59 -4.79 -11.97 -4.38
CA ILE A 59 -5.62 -11.64 -3.23
C ILE A 59 -4.88 -12.11 -1.98
N ILE A 60 -4.68 -11.21 -1.04
CA ILE A 60 -4.11 -11.52 0.27
C ILE A 60 -5.14 -11.12 1.31
N ALA A 61 -5.65 -12.09 2.04
CA ALA A 61 -6.66 -11.89 3.06
C ALA A 61 -6.14 -12.39 4.41
N ASP A 62 -6.43 -11.66 5.46
CA ASP A 62 -6.06 -12.03 6.82
C ASP A 62 -7.20 -11.79 7.80
N ASN A 63 -7.09 -12.44 8.96
CA ASN A 63 -8.01 -12.28 10.07
C ASN A 63 -7.44 -11.42 11.21
N GLY A 64 -6.49 -10.54 10.91
CA GLY A 64 -5.94 -9.61 11.88
C GLY A 64 -6.95 -8.58 12.36
N HIS A 65 -6.48 -7.64 13.20
CA HIS A 65 -7.36 -6.62 13.80
C HIS A 65 -7.90 -5.59 12.81
N GLY A 66 -7.40 -5.57 11.59
CA GLY A 66 -7.86 -4.65 10.55
C GLY A 66 -7.44 -3.20 10.75
N MET A 67 -7.97 -2.36 9.89
CA MET A 67 -7.71 -0.92 9.90
C MET A 67 -9.01 -0.14 10.01
N SER A 68 -8.99 0.95 10.79
CA SER A 68 -10.10 1.90 10.83
C SER A 68 -10.27 2.60 9.47
N PRO A 69 -11.45 3.21 9.18
CA PRO A 69 -11.64 3.96 7.94
C PRO A 69 -10.57 5.03 7.71
N ASN A 70 -10.18 5.76 8.74
CA ASN A 70 -9.14 6.77 8.65
C ASN A 70 -7.77 6.16 8.31
N LEU A 71 -7.44 5.03 8.91
CA LEU A 71 -6.18 4.35 8.65
C LEU A 71 -6.12 3.77 7.23
N VAL A 72 -7.25 3.24 6.73
CA VAL A 72 -7.36 2.80 5.33
C VAL A 72 -7.10 3.96 4.37
N HIS A 73 -7.69 5.11 4.65
CA HIS A 73 -7.49 6.30 3.85
C HIS A 73 -6.02 6.75 3.85
N GLU A 74 -5.39 6.79 5.02
CA GLU A 74 -3.98 7.15 5.17
C GLU A 74 -3.05 6.12 4.52
N ALA A 75 -3.37 4.84 4.60
CA ALA A 75 -2.57 3.78 4.00
C ALA A 75 -2.48 3.88 2.48
N LEU A 76 -3.51 4.42 1.83
CA LEU A 76 -3.54 4.60 0.37
C LEU A 76 -3.11 5.99 -0.08
N ARG A 77 -2.81 6.88 0.83
CA ARG A 77 -2.40 8.24 0.52
C ARG A 77 -0.89 8.32 0.30
N PHE A 78 -0.48 8.83 -0.87
CA PHE A 78 0.93 9.08 -1.14
C PHE A 78 1.38 10.41 -0.56
N GLY A 79 2.60 10.45 0.01
CA GLY A 79 3.20 11.67 0.54
C GLY A 79 2.57 12.17 1.83
N SER A 80 1.88 11.33 2.58
CA SER A 80 1.39 11.73 3.89
C SER A 80 2.55 11.99 4.85
N ARG A 81 2.44 13.03 5.68
CA ARG A 81 3.47 13.37 6.66
C ARG A 81 3.75 12.23 7.66
N ARG A 82 2.82 11.32 7.85
CA ARG A 82 2.96 10.15 8.70
C ARG A 82 3.98 9.15 8.16
N GLU A 83 4.14 9.05 6.86
CA GLU A 83 5.09 8.13 6.24
C GLU A 83 6.54 8.50 6.57
N TYR A 84 6.80 9.75 6.90
CA TYR A 84 8.14 10.26 7.15
C TYR A 84 8.50 10.38 8.64
N LYS A 85 7.54 10.30 9.55
CA LYS A 85 7.76 10.75 10.93
C LYS A 85 8.23 9.71 11.93
N ARG A 86 8.24 8.39 11.68
CA ARG A 86 8.49 7.45 12.78
C ARG A 86 9.18 6.13 12.47
N GLY A 87 9.84 5.92 11.37
CA GLY A 87 10.30 4.56 11.09
C GLY A 87 9.16 3.53 11.07
N GLU A 88 7.93 3.99 11.11
CA GLU A 88 6.70 3.20 10.89
C GLU A 88 6.51 2.86 9.42
N LEU A 89 7.50 3.13 8.61
CA LEU A 89 7.58 2.76 7.20
C LEU A 89 7.29 1.27 6.95
N GLY A 90 7.33 0.45 7.99
CA GLY A 90 7.03 -0.97 7.92
C GLY A 90 5.63 -1.36 8.36
N ARG A 91 4.79 -0.45 8.89
CA ARG A 91 3.51 -0.89 9.44
C ARG A 91 2.33 -0.79 8.48
N TYR A 92 2.12 0.34 7.80
CA TYR A 92 0.93 0.51 6.93
C TYR A 92 1.15 1.50 5.78
N GLY A 93 2.34 2.08 5.65
CA GLY A 93 2.61 3.15 4.72
C GLY A 93 3.15 2.67 3.38
N LEU A 94 4.44 2.82 3.19
CA LEU A 94 5.12 2.51 1.93
C LEU A 94 5.03 1.03 1.57
N GLY A 95 5.05 0.11 2.55
CA GLY A 95 5.04 -1.33 2.30
C GLY A 95 3.81 -1.78 1.52
N LEU A 96 2.62 -1.38 1.95
CA LEU A 96 1.37 -1.78 1.29
C LEU A 96 1.26 -1.23 -0.14
N LYS A 97 1.39 0.07 -0.31
CA LYS A 97 1.26 0.73 -1.62
C LYS A 97 2.39 0.32 -2.55
N THR A 98 3.60 0.37 -2.06
CA THR A 98 4.80 0.10 -2.83
C THR A 98 4.86 -1.35 -3.28
N ALA A 99 4.62 -2.29 -2.38
CA ALA A 99 4.57 -3.71 -2.70
C ALA A 99 3.48 -4.00 -3.75
N SER A 100 2.28 -3.51 -3.51
CA SER A 100 1.14 -3.76 -4.39
C SER A 100 1.33 -3.15 -5.78
N LEU A 101 1.69 -1.89 -5.85
CA LEU A 101 1.79 -1.16 -7.12
C LEU A 101 3.09 -1.43 -7.87
N SER A 102 4.08 -2.06 -7.24
CA SER A 102 5.25 -2.56 -7.96
C SER A 102 4.91 -3.71 -8.90
N GLN A 103 3.85 -4.46 -8.61
CA GLN A 103 3.45 -5.65 -9.35
C GLN A 103 2.10 -5.49 -10.07
N ALA A 104 1.28 -4.54 -9.67
CA ALA A 104 -0.06 -4.33 -10.20
C ALA A 104 -0.29 -2.85 -10.49
N ARG A 105 -1.21 -2.55 -11.39
CA ARG A 105 -1.62 -1.16 -11.67
C ARG A 105 -2.76 -0.68 -10.77
N ARG A 106 -3.39 -1.61 -10.06
CA ARG A 106 -4.55 -1.32 -9.21
C ARG A 106 -4.45 -2.08 -7.90
N LEU A 107 -4.69 -1.36 -6.82
CA LEU A 107 -4.77 -1.90 -5.48
C LEU A 107 -6.17 -1.64 -4.93
N THR A 108 -6.85 -2.70 -4.49
CA THR A 108 -8.09 -2.59 -3.72
C THR A 108 -7.81 -3.04 -2.30
N LEU A 109 -8.06 -2.16 -1.35
CA LEU A 109 -7.91 -2.42 0.07
C LEU A 109 -9.29 -2.51 0.71
N ILE A 110 -9.55 -3.63 1.39
CA ILE A 110 -10.78 -3.89 2.13
C ILE A 110 -10.37 -4.21 3.55
N SER A 111 -10.86 -3.45 4.51
CA SER A 111 -10.51 -3.68 5.91
C SER A 111 -11.66 -3.36 6.84
N LYS A 112 -11.70 -4.05 7.96
CA LYS A 112 -12.71 -3.92 9.00
C LYS A 112 -12.08 -4.13 10.36
N THR A 113 -12.44 -3.28 11.31
CA THR A 113 -12.07 -3.48 12.73
C THR A 113 -13.20 -4.18 13.47
N PRO A 114 -12.94 -4.79 14.66
CA PRO A 114 -13.97 -5.47 15.43
C PRO A 114 -15.16 -4.58 15.84
N ASP A 115 -14.94 -3.29 15.97
CA ASP A 115 -15.94 -2.30 16.41
C ASP A 115 -16.73 -1.68 15.26
N THR A 116 -16.43 -2.01 14.00
CA THR A 116 -17.18 -1.54 12.83
C THR A 116 -18.08 -2.63 12.26
N LEU A 117 -19.29 -2.25 11.83
CA LEU A 117 -20.24 -3.20 11.23
C LEU A 117 -19.92 -3.51 9.78
N LEU A 118 -19.44 -2.52 9.04
CA LEU A 118 -19.18 -2.63 7.62
C LEU A 118 -17.69 -2.44 7.32
N PRO A 119 -17.15 -3.13 6.32
CA PRO A 119 -15.79 -2.91 5.89
C PRO A 119 -15.63 -1.57 5.19
N THR A 120 -14.44 -1.02 5.27
CA THR A 120 -14.01 0.12 4.46
C THR A 120 -13.35 -0.42 3.21
N ILE A 121 -13.77 0.07 2.05
CA ILE A 121 -13.25 -0.33 0.75
C ILE A 121 -12.69 0.91 0.06
N ARG A 122 -11.43 0.84 -0.36
CA ARG A 122 -10.77 1.90 -1.13
C ARG A 122 -9.93 1.30 -2.24
N GLN A 123 -9.84 2.01 -3.34
CA GLN A 123 -9.07 1.59 -4.49
C GLN A 123 -8.10 2.68 -4.92
N LEU A 124 -6.88 2.28 -5.24
CA LEU A 124 -5.86 3.13 -5.81
C LEU A 124 -5.46 2.57 -7.17
N SER A 125 -5.47 3.42 -8.19
CA SER A 125 -5.07 3.06 -9.54
C SER A 125 -3.91 3.94 -9.99
N LEU A 126 -2.87 3.33 -10.54
CA LEU A 126 -1.74 4.07 -11.13
C LEU A 126 -2.18 4.96 -12.30
N ASP A 127 -3.19 4.52 -13.05
CA ASP A 127 -3.71 5.30 -14.17
C ASP A 127 -4.30 6.64 -13.71
N SER A 128 -4.95 6.65 -12.55
CA SER A 128 -5.49 7.87 -11.94
C SER A 128 -4.38 8.76 -11.36
N VAL A 129 -3.31 8.17 -10.86
CA VAL A 129 -2.18 8.92 -10.27
C VAL A 129 -1.32 9.55 -11.36
N GLU A 130 -1.07 8.84 -12.44
CA GLU A 130 -0.27 9.33 -13.58
C GLU A 130 -0.90 10.54 -14.26
N HIS A 131 -2.22 10.69 -14.21
CA HIS A 131 -2.93 11.84 -14.75
C HIS A 131 -2.89 13.10 -13.87
N HIS A 132 -2.46 12.96 -12.63
CA HIS A 132 -2.42 14.05 -11.65
C HIS A 132 -1.00 14.45 -11.24
N ASP A 133 -0.02 13.71 -11.68
CA ASP A 133 1.39 14.04 -11.57
C ASP A 133 1.83 14.93 -12.75
#